data_b5980673560e42d7a2ae921251b00e76
#
_entry.id   b5980673560e42d7a2ae921251b00e76
#
_cell.length_a   1.000
_cell.length_b   1.000
_cell.length_c   1.000
_cell.angle_alpha   90.00
_cell.angle_beta   90.00
_cell.angle_gamma   90.00
#
_symmetry.space_group_name_H-M   'P 1'
#
loop_
_entity.id
_entity.type
_entity.pdbx_description
1 polymer ?
#
loop_
_entity_poly.entity_id
_entity_poly.type
_entity_poly.pdbx_seq_one_letter_code
_entity_poly.pdbx_strand_id
1 'polypeptide(L)'
;MDKKLYDNYVKILENELVPALGCTEPIAIAYAAAKAREILGEFPDHVEMRCSGNIIKNVKGVTVPNSDGQRGIDVAAILGIVGGDASRELEVLESVKQEDIEKTRELAAAGYCTCTLQEDVANLYIVAKVCKGSHYAEVTIINRHTYITKIVKDDAILFEAAVSEESSNYVDKSLLNVKDILEFANTVDIDDVIAVLKRQIDMNSAIADEGLIHPYGAQIGRTLLQVYGDDVKIRAKARAAAGSDARMGGCSLPVVINSGSGNQGMTVSLPVIEFAKSLFCTEEQLYRALVVSNLVAIHQKKYIGSLSAYCGAVSAACGSGAAITYLYGGTYEDISATIVNTIGNVGGIVCDGAKSSCAAKIASAVDAAILGHFLGRKHHWFQPGEGIVQKDVEGTIKSMGYIGRVGMKDTDKQILNIMIDQVKVD
;
A
#
# COMPACT_ATOMS: atom_id res chain seq x y z
N MET A 1 -25.00 3.82 15.84
CA MET A 1 -24.20 2.57 15.61
C MET A 1 -24.12 1.75 16.88
N ASP A 2 -24.20 0.41 16.82
CA ASP A 2 -24.00 -0.42 18.01
C ASP A 2 -22.50 -0.46 18.40
N LYS A 3 -22.25 -0.73 19.71
CA LYS A 3 -20.88 -0.68 20.25
C LYS A 3 -19.93 -1.69 19.62
N LYS A 4 -20.38 -2.88 19.28
CA LYS A 4 -19.53 -3.92 18.67
C LYS A 4 -19.06 -3.51 17.27
N LEU A 5 -19.95 -2.91 16.49
CA LEU A 5 -19.63 -2.39 15.17
C LEU A 5 -18.70 -1.17 15.27
N TYR A 6 -18.94 -0.29 16.24
CA TYR A 6 -18.06 0.85 16.53
C TYR A 6 -16.63 0.40 16.87
N ASP A 7 -16.49 -0.49 17.86
CA ASP A 7 -15.19 -1.01 18.29
C ASP A 7 -14.45 -1.73 17.14
N ASN A 8 -15.19 -2.42 16.27
CA ASN A 8 -14.61 -3.05 15.08
C ASN A 8 -14.04 -2.02 14.08
N TYR A 9 -14.72 -0.90 13.88
CA TYR A 9 -14.25 0.14 12.96
C TYR A 9 -13.02 0.87 13.49
N VAL A 10 -12.96 1.17 14.78
CA VAL A 10 -11.75 1.70 15.44
C VAL A 10 -10.57 0.74 15.23
N LYS A 11 -10.76 -0.55 15.54
CA LYS A 11 -9.70 -1.56 15.35
C LYS A 11 -9.27 -1.74 13.90
N ILE A 12 -10.19 -1.62 12.94
CA ILE A 12 -9.82 -1.63 11.50
C ILE A 12 -8.84 -0.49 11.21
N LEU A 13 -9.14 0.74 11.67
CA LEU A 13 -8.24 1.88 11.48
C LEU A 13 -6.88 1.65 12.15
N GLU A 14 -6.86 1.19 13.40
CA GLU A 14 -5.61 0.89 14.12
C GLU A 14 -4.74 -0.15 13.40
N ASN A 15 -5.35 -1.22 12.90
CA ASN A 15 -4.62 -2.32 12.24
C ASN A 15 -4.16 -2.01 10.81
N GLU A 16 -4.87 -1.13 10.11
CA GLU A 16 -4.58 -0.81 8.71
C GLU A 16 -3.72 0.44 8.54
N LEU A 17 -3.72 1.37 9.53
CA LEU A 17 -2.97 2.62 9.48
C LEU A 17 -1.70 2.52 10.34
N VAL A 18 -0.76 1.73 9.86
CA VAL A 18 0.53 1.52 10.56
C VAL A 18 1.68 2.19 9.81
N PRO A 19 2.74 2.61 10.52
CA PRO A 19 3.94 3.13 9.90
C PRO A 19 4.67 2.07 9.08
N ALA A 20 5.29 2.47 7.98
CA ALA A 20 6.17 1.63 7.20
C ALA A 20 7.25 2.47 6.50
N LEU A 21 8.45 1.95 6.43
CA LEU A 21 9.56 2.56 5.73
C LEU A 21 9.56 2.14 4.26
N GLY A 22 9.53 3.10 3.34
CA GLY A 22 9.62 2.84 1.90
C GLY A 22 8.58 1.86 1.36
N CYS A 23 8.95 1.01 0.39
CA CYS A 23 8.06 0.00 -0.18
C CYS A 23 7.97 -1.24 0.73
N THR A 24 6.74 -1.67 1.02
CA THR A 24 6.45 -2.73 1.99
C THR A 24 6.95 -4.10 1.57
N GLU A 25 7.00 -4.40 0.27
CA GLU A 25 7.45 -5.70 -0.22
C GLU A 25 8.96 -5.92 -0.07
N PRO A 26 9.87 -4.99 -0.45
CA PRO A 26 11.29 -5.10 -0.12
C PRO A 26 11.54 -5.17 1.40
N ILE A 27 10.76 -4.42 2.18
CA ILE A 27 10.87 -4.45 3.64
C ILE A 27 10.46 -5.82 4.21
N ALA A 28 9.39 -6.44 3.70
CA ALA A 28 8.99 -7.78 4.12
C ALA A 28 10.05 -8.85 3.78
N ILE A 29 10.74 -8.70 2.64
CA ILE A 29 11.89 -9.55 2.28
C ILE A 29 13.04 -9.34 3.28
N ALA A 30 13.40 -8.09 3.55
CA ALA A 30 14.45 -7.76 4.50
C ALA A 30 14.11 -8.28 5.91
N TYR A 31 12.86 -8.14 6.33
CA TYR A 31 12.36 -8.64 7.62
C TYR A 31 12.44 -10.16 7.71
N ALA A 32 11.99 -10.89 6.70
CA ALA A 32 12.10 -12.35 6.67
C ALA A 32 13.54 -12.81 6.75
N ALA A 33 14.46 -12.17 6.00
CA ALA A 33 15.87 -12.50 5.98
C ALA A 33 16.59 -12.13 7.29
N ALA A 34 16.30 -10.96 7.88
CA ALA A 34 16.82 -10.55 9.18
C ALA A 34 16.37 -11.51 10.30
N LYS A 35 15.09 -11.92 10.27
CA LYS A 35 14.54 -12.89 11.23
C LYS A 35 15.15 -14.27 11.07
N ALA A 36 15.36 -14.73 9.84
CA ALA A 36 16.01 -15.99 9.57
C ALA A 36 17.48 -15.98 10.10
N ARG A 37 18.25 -14.87 9.90
CA ARG A 37 19.57 -14.72 10.48
C ARG A 37 19.55 -14.75 12.02
N GLU A 38 18.59 -14.07 12.64
CA GLU A 38 18.41 -14.09 14.11
C GLU A 38 18.21 -15.51 14.64
N ILE A 39 17.35 -16.31 13.96
CA ILE A 39 17.10 -17.71 14.31
C ILE A 39 18.33 -18.59 14.08
N LEU A 40 19.07 -18.39 12.99
CA LEU A 40 20.32 -19.10 12.73
C LEU A 40 21.35 -18.86 13.85
N GLY A 41 21.46 -17.61 14.32
CA GLY A 41 22.33 -17.19 15.42
C GLY A 41 23.73 -16.80 14.99
N GLU A 42 24.04 -16.85 13.71
CA GLU A 42 25.36 -16.49 13.14
C GLU A 42 25.20 -15.87 11.73
N PHE A 43 26.27 -15.28 11.20
CA PHE A 43 26.24 -14.70 9.85
C PHE A 43 26.25 -15.82 8.80
N PRO A 44 25.25 -15.91 7.92
CA PRO A 44 25.12 -17.00 6.95
C PRO A 44 26.15 -16.91 5.81
N ASP A 45 26.38 -18.04 5.14
CA ASP A 45 27.25 -18.13 3.97
C ASP A 45 26.50 -17.74 2.69
N HIS A 46 25.17 -17.96 2.63
CA HIS A 46 24.30 -17.56 1.53
C HIS A 46 22.82 -17.54 1.96
N VAL A 47 21.98 -16.94 1.12
CA VAL A 47 20.53 -16.89 1.30
C VAL A 47 19.78 -17.33 0.05
N GLU A 48 18.73 -18.13 0.25
CA GLU A 48 17.80 -18.58 -0.78
C GLU A 48 16.42 -17.95 -0.52
N MET A 49 15.94 -17.16 -1.47
CA MET A 49 14.61 -16.58 -1.41
C MET A 49 13.66 -17.38 -2.33
N ARG A 50 12.44 -17.66 -1.84
CA ARG A 50 11.34 -18.18 -2.65
C ARG A 50 10.17 -17.24 -2.52
N CYS A 51 9.73 -16.66 -3.63
CA CYS A 51 8.74 -15.58 -3.62
C CYS A 51 7.63 -15.84 -4.62
N SER A 52 6.40 -15.42 -4.28
CA SER A 52 5.30 -15.35 -5.25
C SER A 52 5.62 -14.37 -6.38
N GLY A 53 4.95 -14.54 -7.51
CA GLY A 53 5.09 -13.64 -8.66
C GLY A 53 4.77 -12.17 -8.33
N ASN A 54 3.80 -11.93 -7.46
CA ASN A 54 3.45 -10.56 -7.03
C ASN A 54 4.56 -9.90 -6.20
N ILE A 55 5.25 -10.64 -5.35
CA ILE A 55 6.42 -10.13 -4.61
C ILE A 55 7.55 -9.80 -5.59
N ILE A 56 7.88 -10.70 -6.51
CA ILE A 56 8.91 -10.47 -7.54
C ILE A 56 8.56 -9.22 -8.36
N LYS A 57 7.33 -9.12 -8.85
CA LYS A 57 6.83 -7.98 -9.62
C LYS A 57 6.99 -6.64 -8.87
N ASN A 58 6.66 -6.62 -7.58
CA ASN A 58 6.66 -5.39 -6.80
C ASN A 58 8.05 -4.95 -6.31
N VAL A 59 9.02 -5.87 -6.25
CA VAL A 59 10.37 -5.56 -5.76
C VAL A 59 11.35 -5.22 -6.89
N LYS A 60 11.18 -5.81 -8.08
CA LYS A 60 12.14 -5.69 -9.19
C LYS A 60 12.45 -4.24 -9.59
N GLY A 61 11.45 -3.36 -9.61
CA GLY A 61 11.58 -2.00 -10.12
C GLY A 61 11.73 -0.89 -9.07
N VAL A 62 11.59 -1.21 -7.78
CA VAL A 62 11.59 -0.22 -6.70
C VAL A 62 12.94 -0.16 -6.00
N THR A 63 13.31 1.03 -5.53
CA THR A 63 14.49 1.21 -4.70
C THR A 63 14.25 0.61 -3.31
N VAL A 64 15.18 -0.22 -2.84
CA VAL A 64 15.18 -0.72 -1.46
C VAL A 64 15.46 0.44 -0.51
N PRO A 65 14.65 0.65 0.54
CA PRO A 65 14.88 1.75 1.48
C PRO A 65 16.27 1.66 2.12
N ASN A 66 16.90 2.81 2.36
CA ASN A 66 18.22 2.93 2.98
C ASN A 66 19.33 2.12 2.28
N SER A 67 19.24 1.87 0.97
CA SER A 67 20.22 1.08 0.21
C SER A 67 21.11 1.91 -0.71
N ASP A 68 21.04 3.24 -0.66
CA ASP A 68 21.74 4.13 -1.60
C ASP A 68 21.38 3.81 -3.06
N GLY A 69 20.06 3.74 -3.34
CA GLY A 69 19.51 3.60 -4.68
C GLY A 69 19.52 2.17 -5.25
N GLN A 70 19.97 1.18 -4.52
CA GLN A 70 20.00 -0.21 -4.98
C GLN A 70 18.59 -0.82 -5.06
N ARG A 71 18.42 -1.83 -5.92
CA ARG A 71 17.14 -2.48 -6.23
C ARG A 71 17.29 -3.99 -6.25
N GLY A 72 16.18 -4.70 -6.09
CA GLY A 72 16.13 -6.15 -6.24
C GLY A 72 15.83 -6.89 -4.94
N ILE A 73 15.40 -8.15 -5.10
CA ILE A 73 15.11 -9.05 -3.98
C ILE A 73 16.39 -9.42 -3.24
N ASP A 74 17.46 -9.64 -3.98
CA ASP A 74 18.80 -9.92 -3.48
C ASP A 74 19.30 -8.80 -2.57
N VAL A 75 19.23 -7.55 -3.01
CA VAL A 75 19.61 -6.39 -2.21
C VAL A 75 18.75 -6.31 -0.94
N ALA A 76 17.43 -6.47 -1.04
CA ALA A 76 16.55 -6.39 0.12
C ALA A 76 16.86 -7.50 1.16
N ALA A 77 17.07 -8.73 0.70
CA ALA A 77 17.40 -9.86 1.57
C ALA A 77 18.79 -9.68 2.22
N ILE A 78 19.81 -9.31 1.45
CA ILE A 78 21.18 -9.13 1.95
C ILE A 78 21.22 -7.97 2.95
N LEU A 79 20.58 -6.82 2.64
CA LEU A 79 20.58 -5.68 3.54
C LEU A 79 19.87 -6.00 4.86
N GLY A 80 18.78 -6.80 4.82
CA GLY A 80 18.14 -7.35 6.01
C GLY A 80 19.07 -8.23 6.84
N ILE A 81 19.92 -9.06 6.19
CA ILE A 81 20.91 -9.91 6.86
C ILE A 81 22.06 -9.09 7.45
N VAL A 82 22.56 -8.07 6.74
CA VAL A 82 23.75 -7.31 7.16
C VAL A 82 23.41 -6.29 8.25
N GLY A 83 22.40 -5.45 8.04
CA GLY A 83 22.10 -4.30 8.89
C GLY A 83 20.66 -4.28 9.47
N GLY A 84 19.82 -5.28 9.15
CA GLY A 84 18.41 -5.27 9.57
C GLY A 84 18.21 -5.64 11.04
N ASP A 85 17.27 -4.96 11.69
CA ASP A 85 16.76 -5.27 13.03
C ASP A 85 15.37 -5.87 12.93
N ALA A 86 15.25 -7.20 13.06
CA ALA A 86 13.98 -7.91 12.91
C ALA A 86 12.91 -7.53 13.96
N SER A 87 13.29 -6.95 15.10
CA SER A 87 12.35 -6.50 16.12
C SER A 87 11.50 -5.30 15.67
N ARG A 88 11.92 -4.60 14.61
CA ARG A 88 11.29 -3.39 14.07
C ARG A 88 10.33 -3.66 12.92
N GLU A 89 10.14 -4.91 12.51
CA GLU A 89 9.16 -5.32 11.47
C GLU A 89 9.25 -4.48 10.18
N LEU A 90 8.23 -3.64 9.90
CA LEU A 90 8.18 -2.79 8.70
C LEU A 90 9.18 -1.62 8.72
N GLU A 91 9.92 -1.44 9.78
CA GLU A 91 11.00 -0.47 9.94
C GLU A 91 12.38 -1.17 10.08
N VAL A 92 12.46 -2.46 9.72
CA VAL A 92 13.66 -3.33 9.85
C VAL A 92 14.96 -2.74 9.31
N LEU A 93 14.88 -1.87 8.29
CA LEU A 93 16.05 -1.22 7.67
C LEU A 93 16.33 0.21 8.19
N GLU A 94 15.62 0.68 9.22
CA GLU A 94 15.79 2.06 9.70
C GLU A 94 17.19 2.33 10.26
N SER A 95 17.78 1.33 10.91
CA SER A 95 19.10 1.43 11.56
C SER A 95 20.30 1.11 10.66
N VAL A 96 20.08 0.86 9.38
CA VAL A 96 21.12 0.53 8.39
C VAL A 96 22.13 1.68 8.28
N LYS A 97 23.41 1.33 8.27
CA LYS A 97 24.55 2.25 8.16
C LYS A 97 25.20 2.16 6.79
N GLN A 98 26.07 3.12 6.50
CA GLN A 98 26.82 3.16 5.22
C GLN A 98 27.67 1.91 5.01
N GLU A 99 28.30 1.38 6.06
CA GLU A 99 29.10 0.13 6.00
C GLU A 99 28.25 -1.09 5.61
N ASP A 100 26.98 -1.14 6.06
CA ASP A 100 26.03 -2.21 5.69
C ASP A 100 25.64 -2.12 4.22
N ILE A 101 25.47 -0.91 3.70
CA ILE A 101 25.15 -0.65 2.28
C ILE A 101 26.31 -1.10 1.38
N GLU A 102 27.55 -0.77 1.75
CA GLU A 102 28.74 -1.18 1.02
C GLU A 102 28.91 -2.70 1.03
N LYS A 103 28.75 -3.30 2.20
CA LYS A 103 28.78 -4.76 2.35
C LYS A 103 27.69 -5.47 1.56
N THR A 104 26.48 -4.90 1.53
CA THR A 104 25.38 -5.40 0.70
C THR A 104 25.74 -5.40 -0.78
N ARG A 105 26.37 -4.32 -1.26
CA ARG A 105 26.81 -4.19 -2.65
C ARG A 105 27.84 -5.24 -3.04
N GLU A 106 28.82 -5.51 -2.15
CA GLU A 106 29.83 -6.56 -2.34
C GLU A 106 29.19 -7.96 -2.42
N LEU A 107 28.32 -8.29 -1.46
CA LEU A 107 27.66 -9.59 -1.39
C LEU A 107 26.70 -9.83 -2.56
N ALA A 108 25.95 -8.81 -2.98
CA ALA A 108 25.08 -8.90 -4.16
C ALA A 108 25.88 -9.17 -5.43
N ALA A 109 27.01 -8.47 -5.62
CA ALA A 109 27.90 -8.72 -6.76
C ALA A 109 28.54 -10.13 -6.74
N ALA A 110 28.72 -10.70 -5.56
CA ALA A 110 29.23 -12.07 -5.39
C ALA A 110 28.16 -13.17 -5.56
N GLY A 111 26.90 -12.82 -5.82
CA GLY A 111 25.81 -13.81 -5.97
C GLY A 111 25.39 -14.47 -4.66
N TYR A 112 25.52 -13.77 -3.55
CA TYR A 112 25.22 -14.28 -2.19
C TYR A 112 23.74 -14.66 -1.99
N CYS A 113 22.83 -14.08 -2.78
CA CYS A 113 21.41 -14.35 -2.73
C CYS A 113 20.91 -14.94 -4.04
N THR A 114 20.10 -15.99 -3.95
CA THR A 114 19.31 -16.53 -5.06
C THR A 114 17.84 -16.33 -4.81
N CYS A 115 17.04 -16.08 -5.88
CA CYS A 115 15.60 -15.97 -5.78
C CYS A 115 14.92 -16.87 -6.81
N THR A 116 13.96 -17.68 -6.36
CA THR A 116 13.14 -18.54 -7.23
C THR A 116 11.67 -18.15 -7.14
N LEU A 117 10.99 -18.19 -8.29
CA LEU A 117 9.54 -18.02 -8.37
C LEU A 117 8.85 -19.25 -7.76
N GLN A 118 7.93 -19.01 -6.82
CA GLN A 118 7.05 -20.03 -6.31
C GLN A 118 5.65 -19.84 -6.91
N GLU A 119 5.23 -20.81 -7.71
CA GLU A 119 3.89 -20.82 -8.33
C GLU A 119 2.85 -21.46 -7.38
N ASP A 120 1.57 -21.18 -7.64
CA ASP A 120 0.42 -21.76 -6.93
C ASP A 120 0.40 -21.52 -5.40
N VAL A 121 0.96 -20.39 -4.98
CA VAL A 121 0.97 -19.92 -3.59
C VAL A 121 0.12 -18.66 -3.43
N ALA A 122 -0.03 -18.19 -2.19
CA ALA A 122 -0.68 -16.92 -1.88
C ALA A 122 -0.02 -15.75 -2.62
N ASN A 123 -0.79 -14.71 -2.96
CA ASN A 123 -0.28 -13.52 -3.66
C ASN A 123 0.88 -12.85 -2.92
N LEU A 124 0.84 -12.82 -1.59
CA LEU A 124 1.96 -12.44 -0.74
C LEU A 124 2.52 -13.73 -0.11
N TYR A 125 3.63 -14.20 -0.64
CA TYR A 125 4.35 -15.37 -0.16
C TYR A 125 5.85 -15.11 -0.27
N ILE A 126 6.54 -15.20 0.86
CA ILE A 126 7.98 -14.99 0.99
C ILE A 126 8.54 -16.10 1.88
N VAL A 127 9.57 -16.77 1.41
CA VAL A 127 10.39 -17.65 2.21
C VAL A 127 11.83 -17.17 2.13
N ALA A 128 12.44 -16.91 3.28
CA ALA A 128 13.86 -16.62 3.42
C ALA A 128 14.53 -17.81 4.12
N LYS A 129 15.44 -18.48 3.42
CA LYS A 129 16.28 -19.55 3.96
C LYS A 129 17.72 -19.09 3.96
N VAL A 130 18.32 -19.03 5.14
CA VAL A 130 19.74 -18.65 5.35
C VAL A 130 20.52 -19.87 5.78
N CYS A 131 21.72 -20.06 5.23
CA CYS A 131 22.51 -21.28 5.42
C CYS A 131 23.92 -20.93 5.94
N LYS A 132 24.44 -21.79 6.85
CA LYS A 132 25.81 -21.75 7.37
C LYS A 132 26.34 -23.16 7.47
N GLY A 133 27.25 -23.56 6.58
CA GLY A 133 27.72 -24.95 6.50
C GLY A 133 26.55 -25.93 6.35
N SER A 134 26.37 -26.83 7.33
CA SER A 134 25.22 -27.77 7.38
C SER A 134 23.99 -27.23 8.12
N HIS A 135 24.09 -26.06 8.76
CA HIS A 135 22.99 -25.43 9.52
C HIS A 135 22.19 -24.48 8.64
N TYR A 136 20.88 -24.40 8.90
CA TYR A 136 20.03 -23.42 8.22
C TYR A 136 18.87 -22.94 9.11
N ALA A 137 18.37 -21.75 8.79
CA ALA A 137 17.11 -21.27 9.32
C ALA A 137 16.22 -20.78 8.18
N GLU A 138 14.92 -21.04 8.28
CA GLU A 138 13.93 -20.65 7.30
C GLU A 138 12.77 -19.92 7.96
N VAL A 139 12.35 -18.78 7.38
CA VAL A 139 11.19 -18.00 7.81
C VAL A 139 10.23 -17.83 6.65
N THR A 140 8.96 -18.13 6.89
CA THR A 140 7.87 -18.00 5.90
C THR A 140 6.91 -16.90 6.32
N ILE A 141 6.62 -15.96 5.40
CA ILE A 141 5.62 -14.89 5.55
C ILE A 141 4.53 -15.11 4.51
N ILE A 142 3.25 -15.08 4.94
CA ILE A 142 2.08 -15.27 4.05
C ILE A 142 0.99 -14.22 4.35
N ASN A 143 0.31 -13.74 3.32
CA ASN A 143 -0.87 -12.87 3.32
C ASN A 143 -0.65 -11.44 3.84
N ARG A 144 0.21 -11.20 4.81
CA ARG A 144 0.57 -9.87 5.35
C ARG A 144 2.08 -9.74 5.46
N HIS A 145 2.61 -8.53 5.27
CA HIS A 145 4.04 -8.25 5.18
C HIS A 145 4.85 -8.63 6.45
N THR A 146 4.20 -8.73 7.61
CA THR A 146 4.83 -9.10 8.89
C THR A 146 4.32 -10.42 9.47
N TYR A 147 3.37 -11.09 8.79
CA TYR A 147 2.77 -12.30 9.32
C TYR A 147 3.63 -13.53 9.04
N ILE A 148 4.51 -13.85 9.99
CA ILE A 148 5.29 -15.08 9.98
C ILE A 148 4.37 -16.26 10.27
N THR A 149 4.31 -17.21 9.34
CA THR A 149 3.49 -18.41 9.47
C THR A 149 4.30 -19.65 9.82
N LYS A 150 5.61 -19.64 9.54
CA LYS A 150 6.47 -20.78 9.86
C LYS A 150 7.92 -20.33 10.11
N ILE A 151 8.54 -20.96 11.11
CA ILE A 151 9.97 -20.85 11.40
C ILE A 151 10.54 -22.25 11.55
N VAL A 152 11.60 -22.54 10.82
CA VAL A 152 12.33 -23.84 10.87
C VAL A 152 13.80 -23.55 11.15
N LYS A 153 14.46 -24.42 11.95
CA LYS A 153 15.91 -24.47 12.12
C LYS A 153 16.37 -25.93 12.10
N ASP A 154 17.29 -26.28 11.21
CA ASP A 154 17.87 -27.61 11.11
C ASP A 154 16.81 -28.72 11.13
N ASP A 155 15.78 -28.63 10.24
CA ASP A 155 14.61 -29.49 10.12
C ASP A 155 13.61 -29.43 11.30
N ALA A 156 13.94 -28.76 12.41
CA ALA A 156 13.01 -28.59 13.52
C ALA A 156 12.06 -27.40 13.27
N ILE A 157 10.76 -27.63 13.37
CA ILE A 157 9.74 -26.57 13.31
C ILE A 157 9.73 -25.89 14.68
N LEU A 158 10.21 -24.63 14.74
CA LEU A 158 10.21 -23.83 15.96
C LEU A 158 8.89 -23.07 16.16
N PHE A 159 8.19 -22.75 15.06
CA PHE A 159 6.92 -22.05 15.08
C PHE A 159 6.10 -22.41 13.83
N GLU A 160 4.82 -22.62 14.00
CA GLU A 160 3.87 -22.81 12.91
C GLU A 160 2.51 -22.21 13.29
N ALA A 161 2.03 -21.29 12.50
CA ALA A 161 0.70 -20.69 12.67
C ALA A 161 -0.23 -21.15 11.55
N ALA A 162 -1.53 -21.19 11.85
CA ALA A 162 -2.53 -21.47 10.84
C ALA A 162 -2.50 -20.40 9.75
N VAL A 163 -2.43 -20.83 8.49
CA VAL A 163 -2.59 -19.95 7.33
C VAL A 163 -4.07 -19.61 7.17
N SER A 164 -4.63 -18.83 8.12
CA SER A 164 -5.97 -18.27 7.98
C SER A 164 -5.86 -16.83 7.51
N GLU A 165 -6.74 -16.41 6.63
CA GLU A 165 -6.91 -14.97 6.31
C GLU A 165 -7.34 -14.18 7.57
N GLU A 166 -7.73 -14.90 8.63
CA GLU A 166 -8.23 -14.42 9.92
C GLU A 166 -7.18 -14.67 11.02
N SER A 167 -6.24 -13.75 11.25
CA SER A 167 -5.33 -13.84 12.39
C SER A 167 -5.69 -12.89 13.54
N SER A 168 -5.63 -13.41 14.69
CA SER A 168 -5.58 -13.05 16.11
C SER A 168 -5.94 -11.66 16.65
N ASN A 169 -6.07 -10.61 15.87
CA ASN A 169 -6.79 -9.39 16.22
C ASN A 169 -8.02 -9.30 15.33
N TYR A 170 -9.06 -10.05 15.69
CA TYR A 170 -10.27 -10.22 14.88
C TYR A 170 -10.91 -8.86 14.58
N VAL A 171 -10.63 -8.35 13.41
CA VAL A 171 -11.35 -7.25 12.77
C VAL A 171 -12.15 -7.80 11.60
N ASP A 172 -13.44 -7.59 11.63
CA ASP A 172 -14.33 -8.07 10.58
C ASP A 172 -14.55 -6.98 9.52
N LYS A 173 -13.74 -7.01 8.45
CA LYS A 173 -13.90 -6.10 7.32
C LYS A 173 -15.17 -6.38 6.51
N SER A 174 -15.82 -7.54 6.67
CA SER A 174 -17.07 -7.86 5.96
C SER A 174 -18.20 -6.91 6.35
N LEU A 175 -18.15 -6.35 7.56
CA LEU A 175 -19.12 -5.41 8.10
C LEU A 175 -19.00 -3.99 7.52
N LEU A 176 -17.93 -3.68 6.78
CA LEU A 176 -17.77 -2.37 6.14
C LEU A 176 -18.77 -2.18 5.01
N ASN A 177 -19.45 -1.05 5.01
CA ASN A 177 -20.25 -0.52 3.90
C ASN A 177 -20.28 1.02 3.97
N VAL A 178 -20.57 1.67 2.86
CA VAL A 178 -20.48 3.13 2.74
C VAL A 178 -21.40 3.85 3.72
N LYS A 179 -22.62 3.34 3.93
CA LYS A 179 -23.59 3.96 4.84
C LYS A 179 -23.11 3.96 6.30
N ASP A 180 -22.67 2.81 6.78
CA ASP A 180 -22.20 2.66 8.17
C ASP A 180 -20.85 3.38 8.38
N ILE A 181 -20.01 3.48 7.34
CA ILE A 181 -18.79 4.30 7.37
C ILE A 181 -19.13 5.77 7.62
N LEU A 182 -20.14 6.30 6.95
CA LEU A 182 -20.57 7.69 7.15
C LEU A 182 -21.20 7.89 8.53
N GLU A 183 -22.03 6.95 9.00
CA GLU A 183 -22.57 6.99 10.36
C GLU A 183 -21.44 6.99 11.39
N PHE A 184 -20.43 6.12 11.24
CA PHE A 184 -19.27 6.05 12.11
C PHE A 184 -18.49 7.36 12.09
N ALA A 185 -18.17 7.91 10.91
CA ALA A 185 -17.44 9.17 10.77
C ALA A 185 -18.14 10.35 11.45
N ASN A 186 -19.49 10.37 11.42
CA ASN A 186 -20.29 11.42 12.06
C ASN A 186 -20.38 11.27 13.58
N THR A 187 -20.21 10.06 14.13
CA THR A 187 -20.51 9.74 15.55
C THR A 187 -19.30 9.29 16.35
N VAL A 188 -18.18 8.95 15.69
CA VAL A 188 -16.97 8.49 16.36
C VAL A 188 -16.45 9.55 17.33
N ASP A 189 -16.06 9.12 18.54
CA ASP A 189 -15.25 9.95 19.41
C ASP A 189 -13.86 10.11 18.79
N ILE A 190 -13.46 11.36 18.57
CA ILE A 190 -12.19 11.65 17.89
C ILE A 190 -11.01 11.14 18.70
N ASP A 191 -11.10 11.10 20.02
CA ASP A 191 -10.04 10.57 20.89
C ASP A 191 -9.71 9.11 20.62
N ASP A 192 -10.68 8.32 20.14
CA ASP A 192 -10.47 6.89 19.79
C ASP A 192 -9.68 6.69 18.48
N VAL A 193 -9.59 7.70 17.61
CA VAL A 193 -8.97 7.59 16.28
C VAL A 193 -7.87 8.62 16.01
N ILE A 194 -7.75 9.66 16.84
CA ILE A 194 -6.83 10.79 16.63
C ILE A 194 -5.37 10.32 16.54
N ALA A 195 -4.96 9.34 17.35
CA ALA A 195 -3.56 8.90 17.40
C ALA A 195 -3.09 8.35 16.05
N VAL A 196 -3.89 7.52 15.39
CA VAL A 196 -3.55 6.93 14.08
C VAL A 196 -3.69 7.94 12.96
N LEU A 197 -4.70 8.82 13.01
CA LEU A 197 -4.95 9.82 11.97
C LEU A 197 -3.93 10.96 12.02
N LYS A 198 -3.58 11.45 13.21
CA LYS A 198 -2.54 12.47 13.36
C LYS A 198 -1.20 11.96 12.85
N ARG A 199 -0.81 10.74 13.23
CA ARG A 199 0.40 10.10 12.70
C ARG A 199 0.37 10.00 11.17
N GLN A 200 -0.78 9.64 10.57
CA GLN A 200 -0.94 9.61 9.11
C GLN A 200 -0.75 10.99 8.48
N ILE A 201 -1.34 12.04 9.07
CA ILE A 201 -1.18 13.42 8.60
C ILE A 201 0.30 13.83 8.65
N ASP A 202 0.95 13.63 9.79
CA ASP A 202 2.32 14.09 10.03
C ASP A 202 3.31 13.38 9.08
N MET A 203 3.30 12.05 9.05
CA MET A 203 4.25 11.26 8.25
C MET A 203 4.02 11.42 6.75
N ASN A 204 2.76 11.32 6.30
CA ASN A 204 2.46 11.41 4.87
C ASN A 204 2.67 12.83 4.32
N SER A 205 2.44 13.87 5.14
CA SER A 205 2.78 15.24 4.75
C SER A 205 4.28 15.44 4.64
N ALA A 206 5.06 14.92 5.59
CA ALA A 206 6.52 15.07 5.58
C ALA A 206 7.16 14.49 4.32
N ILE A 207 6.79 13.26 3.92
CA ILE A 207 7.35 12.66 2.69
C ILE A 207 6.84 13.35 1.42
N ALA A 208 5.63 13.91 1.43
CA ALA A 208 5.12 14.69 0.29
C ALA A 208 5.90 16.00 0.13
N ASP A 209 6.21 16.68 1.23
CA ASP A 209 7.02 17.90 1.24
C ASP A 209 8.43 17.60 0.75
N GLU A 210 9.04 16.50 1.21
CA GLU A 210 10.34 16.01 0.75
C GLU A 210 10.35 15.77 -0.77
N GLY A 211 9.32 15.09 -1.31
CA GLY A 211 9.19 14.83 -2.75
C GLY A 211 8.92 16.07 -3.59
N LEU A 212 8.39 17.15 -3.01
CA LEU A 212 8.24 18.45 -3.68
C LEU A 212 9.55 19.25 -3.66
N ILE A 213 10.39 19.10 -2.64
CA ILE A 213 11.66 19.84 -2.48
C ILE A 213 12.77 19.16 -3.29
N HIS A 214 12.92 17.85 -3.18
CA HIS A 214 14.01 17.09 -3.77
C HIS A 214 13.60 16.29 -5.03
N PRO A 215 14.53 16.04 -5.97
CA PRO A 215 14.23 15.40 -7.26
C PRO A 215 14.20 13.86 -7.13
N TYR A 216 13.09 13.31 -6.65
CA TYR A 216 12.87 11.87 -6.60
C TYR A 216 12.13 11.33 -7.84
N GLY A 217 12.45 10.13 -8.25
CA GLY A 217 11.71 9.39 -9.26
C GLY A 217 11.52 10.16 -10.58
N ALA A 218 10.30 10.22 -11.07
CA ALA A 218 9.95 10.97 -12.28
C ALA A 218 9.49 12.41 -12.00
N GLN A 219 9.52 12.85 -10.74
CA GLN A 219 9.16 14.21 -10.31
C GLN A 219 7.74 14.63 -10.74
N ILE A 220 6.81 13.71 -10.73
CA ILE A 220 5.43 13.93 -11.18
C ILE A 220 4.76 15.04 -10.36
N GLY A 221 4.87 14.99 -9.03
CA GLY A 221 4.27 16.02 -8.16
C GLY A 221 4.80 17.43 -8.46
N ARG A 222 6.11 17.57 -8.62
CA ARG A 222 6.76 18.86 -8.99
C ARG A 222 6.32 19.34 -10.37
N THR A 223 6.30 18.44 -11.35
CA THR A 223 5.89 18.76 -12.72
C THR A 223 4.43 19.24 -12.78
N LEU A 224 3.52 18.61 -12.01
CA LEU A 224 2.13 19.04 -11.96
C LEU A 224 1.98 20.48 -11.47
N LEU A 225 2.67 20.87 -10.39
CA LEU A 225 2.64 22.25 -9.89
C LEU A 225 3.28 23.24 -10.89
N GLN A 226 4.39 22.88 -11.53
CA GLN A 226 5.07 23.74 -12.48
C GLN A 226 4.27 24.00 -13.76
N VAL A 227 3.54 22.97 -14.24
CA VAL A 227 2.83 23.04 -15.54
C VAL A 227 1.40 23.57 -15.36
N TYR A 228 0.70 23.14 -14.31
CA TYR A 228 -0.74 23.43 -14.14
C TYR A 228 -1.04 24.47 -13.05
N GLY A 229 -0.02 24.94 -12.33
CA GLY A 229 -0.18 25.96 -11.28
C GLY A 229 -0.63 25.43 -9.95
N ASP A 230 -1.04 26.33 -9.05
CA ASP A 230 -1.27 26.09 -7.62
C ASP A 230 -2.75 26.18 -7.23
N ASP A 231 -3.62 25.51 -7.98
CA ASP A 231 -5.03 25.32 -7.60
C ASP A 231 -5.15 24.11 -6.66
N VAL A 232 -6.12 24.11 -5.76
CA VAL A 232 -6.32 23.02 -4.78
C VAL A 232 -6.42 21.64 -5.43
N LYS A 233 -7.06 21.55 -6.61
CA LYS A 233 -7.18 20.28 -7.36
C LYS A 233 -5.82 19.80 -7.85
N ILE A 234 -4.96 20.73 -8.24
CA ILE A 234 -3.59 20.43 -8.66
C ILE A 234 -2.73 20.06 -7.44
N ARG A 235 -2.77 20.85 -6.35
CA ARG A 235 -2.03 20.53 -5.11
C ARG A 235 -2.39 19.16 -4.56
N ALA A 236 -3.67 18.81 -4.53
CA ALA A 236 -4.17 17.54 -4.01
C ALA A 236 -3.51 16.34 -4.72
N LYS A 237 -3.51 16.33 -6.07
CA LYS A 237 -2.87 15.26 -6.83
C LYS A 237 -1.34 15.38 -6.85
N ALA A 238 -0.79 16.59 -6.83
CA ALA A 238 0.65 16.82 -6.84
C ALA A 238 1.32 16.35 -5.55
N ARG A 239 0.73 16.63 -4.37
CA ARG A 239 1.26 16.17 -3.09
C ARG A 239 1.22 14.65 -2.95
N ALA A 240 0.10 14.01 -3.35
CA ALA A 240 0.00 12.55 -3.35
C ALA A 240 1.03 11.91 -4.30
N ALA A 241 1.23 12.50 -5.49
CA ALA A 241 2.24 12.05 -6.43
C ALA A 241 3.67 12.28 -5.92
N ALA A 242 3.97 13.44 -5.32
CA ALA A 242 5.29 13.77 -4.78
C ALA A 242 5.73 12.82 -3.66
N GLY A 243 4.81 12.50 -2.73
CA GLY A 243 5.08 11.50 -1.72
C GLY A 243 5.39 10.12 -2.32
N SER A 244 4.68 9.74 -3.40
CA SER A 244 4.99 8.51 -4.14
C SER A 244 6.31 8.61 -4.91
N ASP A 245 6.65 9.75 -5.51
CA ASP A 245 7.96 9.96 -6.15
C ASP A 245 9.08 9.74 -5.12
N ALA A 246 9.00 10.36 -3.94
CA ALA A 246 9.98 10.20 -2.87
C ALA A 246 10.06 8.75 -2.39
N ARG A 247 8.91 8.14 -2.06
CA ARG A 247 8.85 6.77 -1.56
C ARG A 247 9.41 5.75 -2.55
N MET A 248 9.03 5.84 -3.83
CA MET A 248 9.52 4.92 -4.88
C MET A 248 10.97 5.19 -5.25
N GLY A 249 11.44 6.41 -5.01
CA GLY A 249 12.83 6.85 -5.19
C GLY A 249 13.77 6.49 -4.04
N GLY A 250 13.27 5.83 -2.99
CA GLY A 250 14.10 5.35 -1.88
C GLY A 250 14.28 6.34 -0.72
N CYS A 251 13.41 7.36 -0.61
CA CYS A 251 13.39 8.25 0.55
C CYS A 251 13.25 7.46 1.85
N SER A 252 14.02 7.84 2.88
CA SER A 252 14.07 7.19 4.17
C SER A 252 12.97 7.62 5.16
N LEU A 253 12.11 8.56 4.77
CA LEU A 253 10.99 8.96 5.62
C LEU A 253 9.90 7.89 5.66
N PRO A 254 9.36 7.57 6.85
CA PRO A 254 8.26 6.63 6.97
C PRO A 254 6.95 7.23 6.46
N VAL A 255 6.03 6.35 6.09
CA VAL A 255 4.66 6.69 5.71
C VAL A 255 3.68 5.86 6.55
N VAL A 256 2.48 6.39 6.80
CA VAL A 256 1.38 5.56 7.29
C VAL A 256 0.67 4.94 6.10
N ILE A 257 0.64 3.62 6.07
CA ILE A 257 0.04 2.82 4.99
C ILE A 257 -1.48 2.78 5.10
N ASN A 258 -2.13 2.34 4.02
CA ASN A 258 -3.52 1.89 4.00
C ASN A 258 -3.58 0.60 3.19
N SER A 259 -4.26 -0.43 3.70
CA SER A 259 -4.39 -1.73 3.04
C SER A 259 -3.04 -2.32 2.57
N GLY A 260 -2.01 -2.19 3.41
CA GLY A 260 -0.68 -2.73 3.16
C GLY A 260 0.20 -1.90 2.21
N SER A 261 -0.21 -0.70 1.78
CA SER A 261 0.54 0.11 0.83
C SER A 261 0.68 1.57 1.26
N GLY A 262 1.93 2.09 1.29
CA GLY A 262 2.21 3.50 1.55
C GLY A 262 1.67 4.42 0.46
N ASN A 263 1.73 4.00 -0.81
CA ASN A 263 1.11 4.75 -1.91
C ASN A 263 -0.40 4.93 -1.71
N GLN A 264 -1.09 3.89 -1.23
CA GLN A 264 -2.50 4.01 -0.87
C GLN A 264 -2.70 4.93 0.34
N GLY A 265 -1.87 4.79 1.39
CA GLY A 265 -1.91 5.67 2.56
C GLY A 265 -1.78 7.15 2.22
N MET A 266 -0.86 7.51 1.33
CA MET A 266 -0.70 8.88 0.83
C MET A 266 -1.89 9.33 -0.04
N THR A 267 -2.42 8.45 -0.88
CA THR A 267 -3.54 8.76 -1.77
C THR A 267 -4.86 8.97 -1.02
N VAL A 268 -5.10 8.27 0.08
CA VAL A 268 -6.29 8.48 0.92
C VAL A 268 -6.16 9.74 1.80
N SER A 269 -4.96 10.19 2.14
CA SER A 269 -4.78 11.27 3.13
C SER A 269 -4.46 12.64 2.49
N LEU A 270 -3.46 12.71 1.64
CA LEU A 270 -2.93 13.99 1.15
C LEU A 270 -3.94 14.83 0.36
N PRO A 271 -4.76 14.27 -0.55
CA PRO A 271 -5.79 15.05 -1.23
C PRO A 271 -6.82 15.63 -0.25
N VAL A 272 -7.21 14.86 0.77
CA VAL A 272 -8.17 15.29 1.79
C VAL A 272 -7.60 16.43 2.63
N ILE A 273 -6.32 16.34 3.03
CA ILE A 273 -5.61 17.37 3.78
C ILE A 273 -5.58 18.69 2.98
N GLU A 274 -5.28 18.63 1.68
CA GLU A 274 -5.23 19.84 0.84
C GLU A 274 -6.61 20.50 0.67
N PHE A 275 -7.66 19.72 0.47
CA PHE A 275 -9.01 20.25 0.40
C PHE A 275 -9.48 20.80 1.75
N ALA A 276 -9.20 20.12 2.87
CA ALA A 276 -9.53 20.61 4.20
C ALA A 276 -8.86 21.96 4.50
N LYS A 277 -7.57 22.12 4.15
CA LYS A 277 -6.86 23.41 4.24
C LYS A 277 -7.52 24.48 3.38
N SER A 278 -7.86 24.16 2.15
CA SER A 278 -8.49 25.11 1.20
C SER A 278 -9.89 25.56 1.66
N LEU A 279 -10.60 24.68 2.37
CA LEU A 279 -11.94 24.96 2.92
C LEU A 279 -11.89 25.54 4.33
N PHE A 280 -10.71 25.77 4.90
CA PHE A 280 -10.54 26.23 6.28
C PHE A 280 -11.26 25.37 7.32
N CYS A 281 -11.24 24.05 7.10
CA CYS A 281 -11.85 23.10 8.01
C CYS A 281 -11.14 23.05 9.36
N THR A 282 -11.90 22.71 10.42
CA THR A 282 -11.32 22.42 11.73
C THR A 282 -10.55 21.09 11.71
N GLU A 283 -9.70 20.86 12.70
CA GLU A 283 -9.01 19.56 12.84
C GLU A 283 -10.00 18.40 12.95
N GLU A 284 -11.07 18.57 13.73
CA GLU A 284 -12.12 17.55 13.86
C GLU A 284 -12.76 17.20 12.51
N GLN A 285 -13.08 18.22 11.69
CA GLN A 285 -13.63 18.01 10.35
C GLN A 285 -12.64 17.23 9.47
N LEU A 286 -11.36 17.52 9.55
CA LEU A 286 -10.32 16.79 8.84
C LEU A 286 -10.23 15.34 9.32
N TYR A 287 -10.22 15.08 10.64
CA TYR A 287 -10.18 13.72 11.17
C TYR A 287 -11.39 12.89 10.71
N ARG A 288 -12.61 13.44 10.79
CA ARG A 288 -13.82 12.78 10.31
C ARG A 288 -13.77 12.46 8.82
N ALA A 289 -13.27 13.38 8.00
CA ALA A 289 -13.06 13.14 6.57
C ALA A 289 -12.00 12.06 6.29
N LEU A 290 -10.92 12.03 7.07
CA LEU A 290 -9.91 10.98 6.97
C LEU A 290 -10.44 9.60 7.39
N VAL A 291 -11.36 9.54 8.36
CA VAL A 291 -12.10 8.30 8.70
C VAL A 291 -12.87 7.80 7.46
N VAL A 292 -13.63 8.67 6.81
CA VAL A 292 -14.36 8.33 5.56
C VAL A 292 -13.38 7.82 4.51
N SER A 293 -12.32 8.58 4.23
CA SER A 293 -11.34 8.25 3.20
C SER A 293 -10.70 6.89 3.40
N ASN A 294 -10.17 6.66 4.60
CA ASN A 294 -9.47 5.42 4.92
C ASN A 294 -10.41 4.21 4.86
N LEU A 295 -11.58 4.29 5.49
CA LEU A 295 -12.51 3.16 5.56
C LEU A 295 -13.15 2.84 4.19
N VAL A 296 -13.45 3.84 3.35
CA VAL A 296 -13.95 3.60 1.98
C VAL A 296 -12.90 2.90 1.12
N ALA A 297 -11.63 3.28 1.23
CA ALA A 297 -10.54 2.60 0.53
C ALA A 297 -10.37 1.14 0.99
N ILE A 298 -10.36 0.91 2.31
CA ILE A 298 -10.27 -0.43 2.91
C ILE A 298 -11.48 -1.29 2.50
N HIS A 299 -12.68 -0.69 2.48
CA HIS A 299 -13.91 -1.36 2.07
C HIS A 299 -13.84 -1.89 0.63
N GLN A 300 -13.34 -1.09 -0.32
CA GLN A 300 -13.14 -1.55 -1.69
C GLN A 300 -12.05 -2.63 -1.76
N LYS A 301 -10.96 -2.42 -1.03
CA LYS A 301 -9.80 -3.30 -1.07
C LYS A 301 -10.10 -4.72 -0.56
N LYS A 302 -11.07 -4.89 0.35
CA LYS A 302 -11.49 -6.23 0.82
C LYS A 302 -12.01 -7.14 -0.30
N TYR A 303 -12.60 -6.57 -1.37
CA TYR A 303 -13.10 -7.34 -2.50
C TYR A 303 -12.03 -7.63 -3.56
N ILE A 304 -11.02 -6.75 -3.67
CA ILE A 304 -9.92 -6.87 -4.64
C ILE A 304 -8.85 -7.84 -4.13
N GLY A 305 -8.57 -7.81 -2.83
CA GLY A 305 -7.47 -8.54 -2.20
C GLY A 305 -6.21 -7.68 -2.03
N SER A 306 -5.20 -8.21 -1.32
CA SER A 306 -3.98 -7.46 -0.94
C SER A 306 -3.11 -7.09 -2.14
N LEU A 307 -2.84 -8.05 -3.03
CA LEU A 307 -2.06 -7.87 -4.25
C LEU A 307 -2.87 -8.31 -5.48
N SER A 308 -2.83 -7.54 -6.55
CA SER A 308 -3.59 -7.77 -7.78
C SER A 308 -3.00 -6.93 -8.92
N ALA A 309 -3.33 -7.26 -10.17
CA ALA A 309 -3.09 -6.37 -11.30
C ALA A 309 -4.00 -5.13 -11.30
N TYR A 310 -5.00 -5.06 -10.43
CA TYR A 310 -5.78 -3.84 -10.21
C TYR A 310 -4.99 -2.85 -9.34
N CYS A 311 -4.82 -1.62 -9.80
CA CYS A 311 -4.05 -0.62 -9.08
C CYS A 311 -4.79 -0.11 -7.83
N GLY A 312 -4.20 -0.32 -6.65
CA GLY A 312 -4.74 0.14 -5.37
C GLY A 312 -4.90 1.66 -5.27
N ALA A 313 -4.19 2.44 -6.10
CA ALA A 313 -4.37 3.89 -6.16
C ALA A 313 -5.81 4.29 -6.52
N VAL A 314 -6.53 3.48 -7.31
CA VAL A 314 -7.94 3.75 -7.67
C VAL A 314 -8.85 3.64 -6.45
N SER A 315 -8.73 2.56 -5.66
CA SER A 315 -9.51 2.40 -4.42
C SER A 315 -9.22 3.49 -3.41
N ALA A 316 -7.94 3.87 -3.29
CA ALA A 316 -7.50 4.95 -2.42
C ALA A 316 -8.02 6.32 -2.88
N ALA A 317 -8.02 6.58 -4.19
CA ALA A 317 -8.58 7.80 -4.77
C ALA A 317 -10.10 7.87 -4.60
N CYS A 318 -10.83 6.75 -4.74
CA CYS A 318 -12.26 6.69 -4.39
C CYS A 318 -12.49 7.11 -2.93
N GLY A 319 -11.62 6.66 -2.01
CA GLY A 319 -11.67 7.06 -0.61
C GLY A 319 -11.48 8.57 -0.44
N SER A 320 -10.41 9.14 -1.02
CA SER A 320 -10.17 10.59 -0.91
C SER A 320 -11.24 11.42 -1.61
N GLY A 321 -11.79 10.97 -2.76
CA GLY A 321 -12.92 11.62 -3.44
C GLY A 321 -14.20 11.65 -2.57
N ALA A 322 -14.52 10.52 -1.94
CA ALA A 322 -15.62 10.39 -0.98
C ALA A 322 -15.46 11.37 0.19
N ALA A 323 -14.25 11.45 0.77
CA ALA A 323 -13.93 12.35 1.87
C ALA A 323 -13.96 13.83 1.44
N ILE A 324 -13.51 14.17 0.25
CA ILE A 324 -13.64 15.53 -0.31
C ILE A 324 -15.12 15.88 -0.40
N THR A 325 -15.96 14.98 -0.92
CA THR A 325 -17.42 15.20 -0.98
C THR A 325 -18.02 15.39 0.42
N TYR A 326 -17.56 14.61 1.39
CA TYR A 326 -17.94 14.75 2.81
C TYR A 326 -17.57 16.12 3.38
N LEU A 327 -16.34 16.64 3.13
CA LEU A 327 -15.92 17.98 3.56
C LEU A 327 -16.79 19.11 3.00
N TYR A 328 -17.34 18.93 1.79
CA TYR A 328 -18.29 19.87 1.20
C TYR A 328 -19.72 19.69 1.73
N GLY A 329 -19.95 18.87 2.75
CA GLY A 329 -21.27 18.59 3.30
C GLY A 329 -22.15 17.71 2.41
N GLY A 330 -21.53 16.88 1.54
CA GLY A 330 -22.25 15.98 0.65
C GLY A 330 -23.03 14.89 1.39
N THR A 331 -24.18 14.51 0.84
CA THR A 331 -25.03 13.44 1.35
C THR A 331 -24.47 12.06 1.04
N TYR A 332 -25.11 11.00 1.55
CA TYR A 332 -24.79 9.62 1.16
C TYR A 332 -24.89 9.42 -0.37
N GLU A 333 -25.88 10.03 -1.01
CA GLU A 333 -26.08 9.96 -2.46
C GLU A 333 -24.93 10.64 -3.22
N ASP A 334 -24.49 11.81 -2.79
CA ASP A 334 -23.39 12.56 -3.40
C ASP A 334 -22.06 11.79 -3.27
N ILE A 335 -21.82 11.19 -2.10
CA ILE A 335 -20.64 10.38 -1.83
C ILE A 335 -20.68 9.09 -2.66
N SER A 336 -21.84 8.44 -2.73
CA SER A 336 -22.06 7.26 -3.57
C SER A 336 -21.80 7.56 -5.04
N ALA A 337 -22.32 8.68 -5.54
CA ALA A 337 -22.08 9.16 -6.90
C ALA A 337 -20.60 9.41 -7.18
N THR A 338 -19.88 10.02 -6.22
CA THR A 338 -18.43 10.25 -6.34
C THR A 338 -17.66 8.94 -6.48
N ILE A 339 -17.99 7.93 -5.67
CA ILE A 339 -17.34 6.60 -5.73
C ILE A 339 -17.66 5.92 -7.07
N VAL A 340 -18.93 5.89 -7.49
CA VAL A 340 -19.37 5.29 -8.76
C VAL A 340 -18.70 5.96 -9.95
N ASN A 341 -18.68 7.30 -10.00
CA ASN A 341 -18.04 8.07 -11.06
C ASN A 341 -16.51 7.80 -11.12
N THR A 342 -15.87 7.67 -9.98
CA THR A 342 -14.42 7.35 -9.92
C THR A 342 -14.15 5.95 -10.46
N ILE A 343 -14.90 4.95 -10.00
CA ILE A 343 -14.75 3.55 -10.45
C ILE A 343 -15.01 3.44 -11.95
N GLY A 344 -16.09 4.03 -12.44
CA GLY A 344 -16.49 4.00 -13.85
C GLY A 344 -15.49 4.69 -14.78
N ASN A 345 -14.72 5.67 -14.26
CA ASN A 345 -13.71 6.40 -15.04
C ASN A 345 -12.36 5.66 -15.09
N VAL A 346 -11.80 5.29 -13.93
CA VAL A 346 -10.40 4.80 -13.84
C VAL A 346 -10.26 3.38 -13.30
N GLY A 347 -11.33 2.62 -13.21
CA GLY A 347 -11.35 1.24 -12.71
C GLY A 347 -10.47 0.25 -13.46
N GLY A 348 -9.90 0.63 -14.60
CA GLY A 348 -9.01 -0.20 -15.43
C GLY A 348 -7.52 0.07 -15.28
N ILE A 349 -7.08 0.95 -14.35
CA ILE A 349 -5.65 1.21 -14.18
C ILE A 349 -4.94 -0.07 -13.71
N VAL A 350 -3.96 -0.52 -14.51
CA VAL A 350 -3.21 -1.74 -14.24
C VAL A 350 -2.08 -1.48 -13.24
N CYS A 351 -1.88 -2.39 -12.30
CA CYS A 351 -0.72 -2.45 -11.40
C CYS A 351 0.33 -3.40 -11.96
N ASP A 352 1.43 -2.85 -12.41
CA ASP A 352 2.59 -3.56 -12.95
C ASP A 352 3.83 -3.45 -12.03
N GLY A 353 3.60 -3.46 -10.70
CA GLY A 353 4.62 -3.40 -9.67
C GLY A 353 4.92 -1.97 -9.18
N ALA A 354 5.72 -1.89 -8.10
CA ALA A 354 6.12 -0.62 -7.48
C ALA A 354 7.28 0.02 -8.26
N LYS A 355 7.13 1.29 -8.67
CA LYS A 355 8.12 2.04 -9.45
C LYS A 355 7.72 3.50 -9.62
N SER A 356 8.58 4.31 -10.24
CA SER A 356 8.36 5.76 -10.41
C SER A 356 7.03 6.11 -11.07
N SER A 357 6.51 5.30 -12.01
CA SER A 357 5.21 5.57 -12.64
C SER A 357 4.00 5.43 -11.71
N CYS A 358 4.17 4.92 -10.49
CA CYS A 358 3.10 4.90 -9.49
C CYS A 358 2.61 6.31 -9.16
N ALA A 359 3.50 7.30 -9.11
CA ALA A 359 3.14 8.70 -8.87
C ALA A 359 2.18 9.24 -9.95
N ALA A 360 2.42 8.91 -11.23
CA ALA A 360 1.53 9.30 -12.32
C ALA A 360 0.16 8.62 -12.23
N LYS A 361 0.12 7.32 -11.89
CA LYS A 361 -1.14 6.59 -11.69
C LYS A 361 -1.96 7.15 -10.51
N ILE A 362 -1.28 7.55 -9.44
CA ILE A 362 -1.92 8.24 -8.30
C ILE A 362 -2.52 9.58 -8.76
N ALA A 363 -1.75 10.41 -9.47
CA ALA A 363 -2.24 11.69 -9.96
C ALA A 363 -3.48 11.53 -10.84
N SER A 364 -3.49 10.55 -11.75
CA SER A 364 -4.63 10.26 -12.63
C SER A 364 -5.84 9.76 -11.84
N ALA A 365 -5.64 8.88 -10.86
CA ALA A 365 -6.74 8.36 -10.04
C ALA A 365 -7.36 9.45 -9.15
N VAL A 366 -6.53 10.32 -8.54
CA VAL A 366 -7.01 11.46 -7.74
C VAL A 366 -7.74 12.48 -8.62
N ASP A 367 -7.24 12.75 -9.83
CA ASP A 367 -7.92 13.63 -10.79
C ASP A 367 -9.32 13.12 -11.14
N ALA A 368 -9.45 11.82 -11.41
CA ALA A 368 -10.74 11.17 -11.66
C ALA A 368 -11.68 11.24 -10.44
N ALA A 369 -11.16 11.10 -9.23
CA ALA A 369 -11.93 11.21 -8.00
C ALA A 369 -12.43 12.64 -7.75
N ILE A 370 -11.59 13.63 -8.02
CA ILE A 370 -11.97 15.06 -7.95
C ILE A 370 -13.06 15.37 -9.00
N LEU A 371 -12.89 14.87 -10.24
CA LEU A 371 -13.95 15.01 -11.27
C LEU A 371 -15.25 14.33 -10.81
N GLY A 372 -15.14 13.11 -10.24
CA GLY A 372 -16.28 12.37 -9.70
C GLY A 372 -17.04 13.15 -8.63
N HIS A 373 -16.32 13.82 -7.73
CA HIS A 373 -16.88 14.73 -6.72
C HIS A 373 -17.69 15.87 -7.37
N PHE A 374 -17.11 16.60 -8.33
CA PHE A 374 -17.81 17.72 -8.96
C PHE A 374 -19.01 17.29 -9.81
N LEU A 375 -18.94 16.12 -10.45
CA LEU A 375 -20.08 15.53 -11.16
C LEU A 375 -21.21 15.18 -10.18
N GLY A 376 -20.89 14.48 -9.07
CA GLY A 376 -21.86 14.11 -8.05
C GLY A 376 -22.60 15.32 -7.49
N ARG A 377 -21.88 16.41 -7.17
CA ARG A 377 -22.47 17.68 -6.70
C ARG A 377 -23.39 18.39 -7.71
N LYS A 378 -23.24 18.06 -9.00
CA LYS A 378 -24.14 18.55 -10.06
C LYS A 378 -25.26 17.57 -10.38
N HIS A 379 -25.41 16.51 -9.57
CA HIS A 379 -26.34 15.40 -9.80
C HIS A 379 -26.12 14.71 -11.15
N HIS A 380 -24.86 14.68 -11.60
CA HIS A 380 -24.44 13.95 -12.79
C HIS A 380 -23.60 12.73 -12.35
N TRP A 381 -24.10 11.54 -12.57
CA TRP A 381 -23.37 10.30 -12.28
C TRP A 381 -23.73 9.20 -13.27
N PHE A 382 -22.85 8.25 -13.42
CA PHE A 382 -23.05 7.09 -14.27
C PHE A 382 -24.22 6.24 -13.76
N GLN A 383 -25.08 5.80 -14.68
CA GLN A 383 -26.33 5.15 -14.35
C GLN A 383 -26.19 3.63 -14.26
N PRO A 384 -27.04 2.94 -13.46
CA PRO A 384 -27.12 1.49 -13.45
C PRO A 384 -27.30 0.92 -14.86
N GLY A 385 -26.44 -0.07 -15.21
CA GLY A 385 -26.42 -0.67 -16.55
C GLY A 385 -25.42 -0.03 -17.52
N GLU A 386 -24.79 1.09 -17.15
CA GLU A 386 -23.65 1.61 -17.90
C GLU A 386 -22.39 0.84 -17.54
N GLY A 387 -22.04 -0.15 -18.34
CA GLY A 387 -20.89 -1.02 -18.11
C GLY A 387 -21.01 -1.81 -16.80
N ILE A 388 -20.04 -1.59 -15.88
CA ILE A 388 -20.01 -2.30 -14.59
C ILE A 388 -20.82 -1.62 -13.48
N VAL A 389 -21.44 -0.48 -13.75
CA VAL A 389 -22.23 0.27 -12.77
C VAL A 389 -23.49 -0.51 -12.40
N GLN A 390 -23.66 -0.74 -11.10
CA GLN A 390 -24.79 -1.48 -10.54
C GLN A 390 -25.84 -0.55 -9.96
N LYS A 391 -26.94 -1.12 -9.42
CA LYS A 391 -28.07 -0.37 -8.86
C LYS A 391 -27.68 0.57 -7.71
N ASP A 392 -26.62 0.24 -7.00
CA ASP A 392 -26.13 0.99 -5.87
C ASP A 392 -24.58 0.99 -5.82
N VAL A 393 -24.03 1.79 -4.93
CA VAL A 393 -22.58 1.94 -4.76
C VAL A 393 -21.92 0.63 -4.31
N GLU A 394 -22.59 -0.14 -3.46
CA GLU A 394 -22.08 -1.41 -2.94
C GLU A 394 -21.95 -2.46 -4.05
N GLY A 395 -22.96 -2.54 -4.91
CA GLY A 395 -22.94 -3.40 -6.10
C GLY A 395 -21.83 -3.02 -7.06
N THR A 396 -21.60 -1.73 -7.30
CA THR A 396 -20.52 -1.24 -8.17
C THR A 396 -19.14 -1.55 -7.59
N ILE A 397 -18.96 -1.33 -6.28
CA ILE A 397 -17.71 -1.71 -5.56
C ILE A 397 -17.43 -3.21 -5.69
N LYS A 398 -18.45 -4.06 -5.48
CA LYS A 398 -18.33 -5.53 -5.60
C LYS A 398 -18.00 -5.96 -7.02
N SER A 399 -18.63 -5.37 -8.04
CA SER A 399 -18.36 -5.66 -9.45
C SER A 399 -16.91 -5.35 -9.81
N MET A 400 -16.40 -4.17 -9.39
CA MET A 400 -15.01 -3.81 -9.61
C MET A 400 -14.05 -4.71 -8.84
N GLY A 401 -14.41 -5.05 -7.60
CA GLY A 401 -13.66 -6.00 -6.78
C GLY A 401 -13.53 -7.37 -7.43
N TYR A 402 -14.61 -7.88 -8.04
CA TYR A 402 -14.60 -9.13 -8.79
C TYR A 402 -13.67 -9.06 -10.01
N ILE A 403 -13.73 -7.97 -10.79
CA ILE A 403 -12.82 -7.76 -11.92
C ILE A 403 -11.36 -7.76 -11.42
N GLY A 404 -11.06 -7.02 -10.36
CA GLY A 404 -9.71 -6.94 -9.81
C GLY A 404 -9.18 -8.26 -9.25
N ARG A 405 -10.03 -9.03 -8.57
CA ARG A 405 -9.65 -10.28 -7.91
C ARG A 405 -9.63 -11.49 -8.85
N VAL A 406 -10.63 -11.58 -9.73
CA VAL A 406 -10.84 -12.74 -10.59
C VAL A 406 -10.48 -12.43 -12.04
N GLY A 407 -11.06 -11.38 -12.61
CA GLY A 407 -10.87 -11.04 -14.02
C GLY A 407 -9.43 -10.66 -14.37
N MET A 408 -8.70 -10.01 -13.47
CA MET A 408 -7.32 -9.58 -13.70
C MET A 408 -6.26 -10.60 -13.27
N LYS A 409 -6.63 -11.82 -12.86
CA LYS A 409 -5.67 -12.86 -12.43
C LYS A 409 -4.70 -13.26 -13.55
N ASP A 410 -5.20 -13.48 -14.75
CA ASP A 410 -4.35 -13.79 -15.91
C ASP A 410 -3.55 -12.57 -16.36
N THR A 411 -4.12 -11.38 -16.29
CA THR A 411 -3.41 -10.11 -16.54
C THR A 411 -2.19 -9.98 -15.62
N ASP A 412 -2.34 -10.30 -14.33
CA ASP A 412 -1.26 -10.26 -13.36
C ASP A 412 -0.11 -11.23 -13.72
N LYS A 413 -0.48 -12.46 -14.13
CA LYS A 413 0.47 -13.47 -14.60
C LYS A 413 1.21 -13.02 -15.87
N GLN A 414 0.51 -12.42 -16.85
CA GLN A 414 1.14 -11.94 -18.08
C GLN A 414 2.09 -10.76 -17.83
N ILE A 415 1.69 -9.84 -16.94
CA ILE A 415 2.57 -8.74 -16.52
C ILE A 415 3.87 -9.31 -15.93
N LEU A 416 3.77 -10.28 -15.02
CA LEU A 416 4.95 -10.93 -14.45
C LEU A 416 5.84 -11.56 -15.52
N ASN A 417 5.24 -12.34 -16.43
CA ASN A 417 5.97 -13.03 -17.50
C ASN A 417 6.75 -12.05 -18.40
N ILE A 418 6.15 -10.90 -18.72
CA ILE A 418 6.83 -9.81 -19.45
C ILE A 418 8.00 -9.28 -18.62
N MET A 419 7.78 -9.00 -17.33
CA MET A 419 8.79 -8.41 -16.45
C MET A 419 10.01 -9.33 -16.22
N ILE A 420 9.83 -10.64 -16.25
CA ILE A 420 10.92 -11.62 -16.06
C ILE A 420 11.43 -12.22 -17.38
N ASP A 421 11.11 -11.57 -18.49
CA ASP A 421 11.56 -11.93 -19.85
C ASP A 421 11.16 -13.36 -20.30
N GLN A 422 10.09 -13.93 -19.72
CA GLN A 422 9.54 -15.23 -20.15
C GLN A 422 8.66 -15.12 -21.39
N VAL A 423 8.16 -13.94 -21.71
CA VAL A 423 7.40 -13.64 -22.93
C VAL A 423 8.08 -12.48 -23.66
N LYS A 424 8.45 -12.67 -24.91
CA LYS A 424 8.84 -11.60 -25.82
C LYS A 424 7.58 -11.06 -26.49
N VAL A 425 7.33 -9.77 -26.31
CA VAL A 425 6.27 -9.05 -27.03
C VAL A 425 6.92 -8.47 -28.25
N ASP A 426 6.64 -9.04 -29.44
CA ASP A 426 7.15 -8.56 -30.74
C ASP A 426 6.45 -7.27 -31.15
#